data_bbcbb57809164ccea89b24482e32b28e
#
_entry.id   bbcbb57809164ccea89b24482e32b28e
#
_cell.length_a   1.000
_cell.length_b   1.000
_cell.length_c   1.000
_cell.angle_alpha   90.00
_cell.angle_beta   90.00
_cell.angle_gamma   90.00
#
_symmetry.space_group_name_H-M   'P 1'
#
loop_
_entity.id
_entity.type
_entity.pdbx_description
1 polymer ?
#
loop_
_entity_poly.entity_id
_entity_poly.type
_entity_poly.pdbx_seq_one_letter_code
_entity_poly.pdbx_strand_id
1 'polypeptide(L)'
;RRVQVFQDEAPMFSAIMSFQSDSRGPEHTAVTMPEVPDPESLPMVSDYLGELPHPVAQAVAWERPIDMRHVDAPLYTQADASSTQPRACVWFKTFDRLVRADGSEASEAEHRAAIAYASDYLPLEPALRRHGKFWLEPGLKSASLDHAMWFHRSARADEWLLYVLDSPSAQGGRMLAQGSIFNRSGELVATVAQEMMFRLP
;
A
#
# COMPACT_ATOMS: atom_id res chain seq x y z
N ARG A 1 6.34 -21.30 5.69
CA ARG A 1 6.53 -21.75 4.29
C ARG A 1 7.59 -20.88 3.63
N ARG A 2 8.25 -21.42 2.59
CA ARG A 2 9.19 -20.68 1.74
C ARG A 2 8.70 -20.73 0.30
N VAL A 3 8.79 -19.62 -0.39
CA VAL A 3 8.51 -19.49 -1.83
C VAL A 3 9.75 -18.90 -2.49
N GLN A 4 10.11 -19.40 -3.66
CA GLN A 4 11.15 -18.84 -4.52
C GLN A 4 10.61 -18.77 -5.94
N VAL A 5 10.88 -17.65 -6.61
CA VAL A 5 10.54 -17.44 -8.02
C VAL A 5 11.85 -17.32 -8.80
N PHE A 6 11.92 -18.00 -9.92
CA PHE A 6 13.09 -18.04 -10.80
C PHE A 6 12.73 -17.54 -12.19
N GLN A 7 13.69 -16.90 -12.83
CA GLN A 7 13.69 -16.59 -14.25
C GLN A 7 15.01 -17.09 -14.84
N ASP A 8 14.94 -17.96 -15.83
CA ASP A 8 16.13 -18.55 -16.48
C ASP A 8 17.16 -19.08 -15.45
N GLU A 9 16.69 -19.87 -14.48
CA GLU A 9 17.47 -20.44 -13.37
C GLU A 9 18.00 -19.42 -12.33
N ALA A 10 17.87 -18.11 -12.58
CA ALA A 10 18.25 -17.08 -11.62
C ALA A 10 17.13 -16.85 -10.59
N PRO A 11 17.42 -16.84 -9.27
CA PRO A 11 16.43 -16.52 -8.26
C PRO A 11 16.10 -15.02 -8.30
N MET A 12 14.85 -14.71 -8.62
CA MET A 12 14.36 -13.33 -8.72
C MET A 12 13.66 -12.85 -7.46
N PHE A 13 13.05 -13.79 -6.70
CA PHE A 13 12.29 -13.47 -5.51
C PHE A 13 12.33 -14.61 -4.52
N SER A 14 12.37 -14.28 -3.24
CA SER A 14 12.28 -15.25 -2.14
C SER A 14 11.36 -14.70 -1.05
N ALA A 15 10.41 -15.50 -0.58
CA ALA A 15 9.57 -15.14 0.55
C ALA A 15 9.59 -16.24 1.62
N ILE A 16 9.52 -15.82 2.88
CA ILE A 16 9.33 -16.70 4.03
C ILE A 16 8.06 -16.26 4.75
N MET A 17 7.16 -17.21 5.01
CA MET A 17 5.88 -16.96 5.66
C MET A 17 5.70 -17.88 6.86
N SER A 18 5.25 -17.31 7.97
CA SER A 18 4.86 -18.02 9.19
C SER A 18 3.34 -18.03 9.32
N PHE A 19 2.80 -19.15 9.77
CA PHE A 19 1.37 -19.33 9.99
C PHE A 19 1.15 -19.94 11.36
N GLN A 20 0.09 -19.48 12.03
CA GLN A 20 -0.29 -19.96 13.35
C GLN A 20 -1.80 -20.18 13.38
N SER A 21 -2.26 -21.18 14.10
CA SER A 21 -3.67 -21.29 14.47
C SER A 21 -4.02 -20.28 15.55
N ASP A 22 -5.26 -19.87 15.62
CA ASP A 22 -5.73 -18.94 16.62
C ASP A 22 -5.46 -19.46 18.03
N SER A 23 -4.96 -18.59 18.89
CA SER A 23 -4.68 -18.89 20.29
C SER A 23 -5.08 -17.73 21.18
N ARG A 24 -5.45 -18.03 22.43
CA ARG A 24 -5.75 -17.00 23.43
C ARG A 24 -4.44 -16.40 23.97
N GLY A 25 -4.46 -15.09 24.23
CA GLY A 25 -3.31 -14.36 24.79
C GLY A 25 -3.71 -12.97 25.25
N PRO A 26 -2.79 -12.21 25.85
CA PRO A 26 -3.01 -10.78 26.12
C PRO A 26 -3.13 -10.00 24.82
N GLU A 27 -3.98 -8.97 24.82
CA GLU A 27 -4.23 -8.10 23.67
C GLU A 27 -3.93 -6.65 24.01
N HIS A 28 -3.31 -5.94 23.08
CA HIS A 28 -3.13 -4.50 23.12
C HIS A 28 -2.91 -3.93 21.71
N THR A 29 -3.17 -2.65 21.54
CA THR A 29 -2.81 -1.87 20.36
C THR A 29 -2.30 -0.52 20.83
N ALA A 30 -1.06 -0.16 20.47
CA ALA A 30 -0.42 1.09 20.89
C ALA A 30 -0.56 2.21 19.86
N VAL A 31 -0.96 1.87 18.63
CA VAL A 31 -1.18 2.84 17.55
C VAL A 31 -2.66 3.13 17.40
N THR A 32 -2.98 4.37 17.09
CA THR A 32 -4.36 4.84 16.89
C THR A 32 -4.54 5.28 15.44
N MET A 33 -5.67 4.90 14.84
CA MET A 33 -6.06 5.41 13.54
C MET A 33 -6.25 6.92 13.61
N PRO A 34 -5.64 7.71 12.70
CA PRO A 34 -5.88 9.14 12.66
C PRO A 34 -7.32 9.44 12.24
N GLU A 35 -7.83 10.59 12.68
CA GLU A 35 -9.08 11.14 12.15
C GLU A 35 -8.83 11.64 10.72
N VAL A 36 -9.58 11.10 9.77
CA VAL A 36 -9.48 11.42 8.33
C VAL A 36 -10.89 11.48 7.72
N PRO A 37 -11.06 12.16 6.59
CA PRO A 37 -12.31 12.15 5.84
C PRO A 37 -12.76 10.75 5.44
N ASP A 38 -14.06 10.54 5.36
CA ASP A 38 -14.64 9.29 4.84
C ASP A 38 -14.21 9.06 3.38
N PRO A 39 -13.85 7.82 3.01
CA PRO A 39 -13.35 7.50 1.68
C PRO A 39 -14.35 7.86 0.56
N GLU A 40 -15.63 7.76 0.82
CA GLU A 40 -16.68 8.09 -0.15
C GLU A 40 -16.73 9.59 -0.49
N SER A 41 -16.15 10.45 0.35
CA SER A 41 -16.05 11.89 0.10
C SER A 41 -14.79 12.29 -0.69
N LEU A 42 -13.87 11.36 -0.91
CA LEU A 42 -12.58 11.60 -1.55
C LEU A 42 -12.61 11.21 -3.04
N PRO A 43 -11.89 11.94 -3.92
CA PRO A 43 -11.81 11.61 -5.33
C PRO A 43 -11.18 10.25 -5.61
N MET A 44 -11.54 9.66 -6.75
CA MET A 44 -10.91 8.44 -7.28
C MET A 44 -9.55 8.74 -7.92
N VAL A 45 -8.72 7.72 -8.04
CA VAL A 45 -7.46 7.84 -8.81
C VAL A 45 -7.73 8.21 -10.26
N SER A 46 -8.80 7.70 -10.85
CA SER A 46 -9.23 8.04 -12.22
C SER A 46 -9.58 9.53 -12.41
N ASP A 47 -10.02 10.23 -11.35
CA ASP A 47 -10.31 11.66 -11.42
C ASP A 47 -9.03 12.50 -11.61
N TYR A 48 -7.88 11.97 -11.18
CA TYR A 48 -6.58 12.62 -11.35
C TYR A 48 -5.82 12.18 -12.60
N LEU A 49 -5.94 10.90 -12.98
CA LEU A 49 -5.09 10.29 -14.00
C LEU A 49 -5.86 9.86 -15.26
N GLY A 50 -7.18 9.75 -15.19
CA GLY A 50 -7.98 9.12 -16.23
C GLY A 50 -7.93 9.81 -17.61
N GLU A 51 -7.65 11.12 -17.65
CA GLU A 51 -7.54 11.89 -18.91
C GLU A 51 -6.07 12.10 -19.35
N LEU A 52 -5.08 11.68 -18.55
CA LEU A 52 -3.68 11.88 -18.90
C LEU A 52 -3.25 10.92 -20.02
N PRO A 53 -2.72 11.41 -21.16
CA PRO A 53 -2.25 10.56 -22.25
C PRO A 53 -0.87 9.94 -21.95
N HIS A 54 -0.76 9.24 -20.82
CA HIS A 54 0.46 8.61 -20.35
C HIS A 54 0.19 7.13 -20.00
N PRO A 55 0.90 6.15 -20.60
CA PRO A 55 0.58 4.73 -20.43
C PRO A 55 0.52 4.28 -18.96
N VAL A 56 1.48 4.71 -18.14
CA VAL A 56 1.49 4.36 -16.70
C VAL A 56 0.31 4.99 -15.97
N ALA A 57 -0.05 6.25 -16.30
CA ALA A 57 -1.21 6.90 -15.70
C ALA A 57 -2.51 6.16 -16.03
N GLN A 58 -2.69 5.74 -17.28
CA GLN A 58 -3.83 4.95 -17.72
C GLN A 58 -3.91 3.59 -17.02
N ALA A 59 -2.79 2.87 -16.93
CA ALA A 59 -2.75 1.59 -16.20
C ALA A 59 -3.08 1.78 -14.71
N VAL A 60 -2.57 2.83 -14.07
CA VAL A 60 -2.87 3.14 -12.66
C VAL A 60 -4.34 3.53 -12.47
N ALA A 61 -4.93 4.28 -13.40
CA ALA A 61 -6.31 4.74 -13.32
C ALA A 61 -7.35 3.63 -13.56
N TRP A 62 -7.06 2.68 -14.46
CA TRP A 62 -8.08 1.80 -15.01
C TRP A 62 -7.82 0.29 -14.89
N GLU A 63 -6.55 -0.13 -14.70
CA GLU A 63 -6.18 -1.55 -14.73
C GLU A 63 -5.93 -2.13 -13.33
N ARG A 64 -5.76 -1.28 -12.31
CA ARG A 64 -5.58 -1.73 -10.92
C ARG A 64 -6.90 -2.23 -10.34
N PRO A 65 -6.93 -3.40 -9.69
CA PRO A 65 -8.14 -3.95 -9.10
C PRO A 65 -8.46 -3.33 -7.72
N ILE A 66 -7.77 -2.25 -7.34
CA ILE A 66 -7.86 -1.61 -6.02
C ILE A 66 -8.36 -0.17 -6.18
N ASP A 67 -9.47 0.17 -5.55
CA ASP A 67 -9.93 1.54 -5.36
C ASP A 67 -9.09 2.19 -4.26
N MET A 68 -8.41 3.28 -4.59
CA MET A 68 -7.58 4.05 -3.66
C MET A 68 -8.09 5.48 -3.60
N ARG A 69 -8.18 6.01 -2.37
CA ARG A 69 -8.62 7.38 -2.11
C ARG A 69 -7.60 8.07 -1.22
N HIS A 70 -6.89 9.03 -1.78
CA HIS A 70 -5.87 9.78 -1.06
C HIS A 70 -6.50 10.77 -0.09
N VAL A 71 -6.10 10.71 1.18
CA VAL A 71 -6.48 11.71 2.20
C VAL A 71 -5.65 12.98 2.01
N ASP A 72 -4.36 12.80 1.78
CA ASP A 72 -3.44 13.90 1.44
C ASP A 72 -3.49 14.19 -0.07
N ALA A 73 -2.90 15.31 -0.51
CA ALA A 73 -2.76 15.60 -1.93
C ALA A 73 -2.01 14.47 -2.66
N PRO A 74 -2.57 13.90 -3.74
CA PRO A 74 -1.94 12.79 -4.45
C PRO A 74 -0.68 13.26 -5.19
N LEU A 75 0.37 12.42 -5.15
CA LEU A 75 1.68 12.73 -5.73
C LEU A 75 1.89 12.11 -7.12
N TYR A 76 0.87 12.09 -7.97
CA TYR A 76 1.01 11.46 -9.28
C TYR A 76 1.81 12.28 -10.29
N THR A 77 1.44 13.55 -10.46
CA THR A 77 1.94 14.43 -11.52
C THR A 77 2.66 15.66 -11.01
N GLN A 78 2.52 15.95 -9.73
CA GLN A 78 3.14 17.12 -9.09
C GLN A 78 3.43 16.84 -7.62
N ALA A 79 4.40 17.56 -7.08
CA ALA A 79 4.70 17.53 -5.66
C ALA A 79 3.63 18.26 -4.84
N ASP A 80 3.45 17.84 -3.60
CA ASP A 80 2.63 18.56 -2.65
C ASP A 80 3.40 19.76 -2.08
N ALA A 81 2.99 20.96 -2.46
CA ALA A 81 3.60 22.19 -1.95
C ALA A 81 3.15 22.54 -0.51
N SER A 82 2.09 21.90 -0.02
CA SER A 82 1.52 22.22 1.31
C SER A 82 2.16 21.41 2.44
N SER A 83 2.80 20.29 2.15
CA SER A 83 3.36 19.40 3.14
C SER A 83 4.65 18.72 2.71
N THR A 84 5.63 18.71 3.61
CA THR A 84 6.87 17.94 3.49
C THR A 84 6.98 16.87 4.58
N GLN A 85 5.89 16.57 5.25
CA GLN A 85 5.86 15.48 6.23
C GLN A 85 6.08 14.14 5.51
N PRO A 86 7.00 13.28 6.00
CA PRO A 86 7.26 11.98 5.38
C PRO A 86 6.15 10.98 5.71
N ARG A 87 4.92 11.34 5.38
CA ARG A 87 3.72 10.59 5.71
C ARG A 87 2.75 10.56 4.53
N ALA A 88 1.98 9.49 4.40
CA ALA A 88 0.85 9.38 3.50
C ALA A 88 -0.30 8.62 4.17
N CYS A 89 -1.54 9.03 3.90
CA CYS A 89 -2.74 8.36 4.35
C CYS A 89 -3.62 8.07 3.13
N VAL A 90 -3.95 6.81 2.91
CA VAL A 90 -4.75 6.39 1.75
C VAL A 90 -5.75 5.32 2.17
N TRP A 91 -7.03 5.55 1.87
CA TRP A 91 -8.03 4.51 1.93
C TRP A 91 -7.90 3.59 0.72
N PHE A 92 -8.08 2.29 0.92
CA PHE A 92 -8.10 1.34 -0.18
C PHE A 92 -9.07 0.19 0.08
N LYS A 93 -9.58 -0.38 -1.00
CA LYS A 93 -10.32 -1.66 -1.03
C LYS A 93 -10.26 -2.24 -2.45
N THR A 94 -10.66 -3.49 -2.66
CA THR A 94 -10.95 -3.96 -4.02
C THR A 94 -12.18 -3.27 -4.58
N PHE A 95 -12.23 -3.05 -5.91
CA PHE A 95 -13.41 -2.45 -6.54
C PHE A 95 -14.64 -3.30 -6.31
N ASP A 96 -14.51 -4.59 -6.54
CA ASP A 96 -15.59 -5.55 -6.41
C ASP A 96 -15.45 -6.40 -5.15
N ARG A 97 -16.55 -7.03 -4.77
CA ARG A 97 -16.56 -8.04 -3.73
C ARG A 97 -15.69 -9.23 -4.14
N LEU A 98 -14.86 -9.71 -3.23
CA LEU A 98 -14.02 -10.86 -3.48
C LEU A 98 -14.84 -12.15 -3.36
N VAL A 99 -15.03 -12.79 -4.50
CA VAL A 99 -15.72 -14.09 -4.61
C VAL A 99 -14.84 -15.05 -5.42
N ARG A 100 -14.97 -16.32 -5.14
CA ARG A 100 -14.32 -17.38 -5.89
C ARG A 100 -15.01 -17.64 -7.22
N ALA A 101 -14.37 -18.40 -8.10
CA ALA A 101 -14.92 -18.76 -9.40
C ALA A 101 -16.22 -19.55 -9.32
N ASP A 102 -16.48 -20.25 -8.23
CA ASP A 102 -17.72 -20.98 -7.94
C ASP A 102 -18.82 -20.10 -7.31
N GLY A 103 -18.56 -18.79 -7.14
CA GLY A 103 -19.48 -17.83 -6.52
C GLY A 103 -19.48 -17.82 -4.99
N SER A 104 -18.67 -18.66 -4.35
CA SER A 104 -18.54 -18.65 -2.89
C SER A 104 -17.71 -17.45 -2.41
N GLU A 105 -17.90 -17.07 -1.14
CA GLU A 105 -17.12 -16.01 -0.49
C GLU A 105 -15.62 -16.32 -0.50
N ALA A 106 -14.80 -15.29 -0.69
CA ALA A 106 -13.38 -15.40 -0.50
C ALA A 106 -13.04 -15.75 0.96
N SER A 107 -12.05 -16.61 1.15
CA SER A 107 -11.54 -16.96 2.46
C SER A 107 -10.72 -15.82 3.07
N GLU A 108 -10.49 -15.87 4.36
CA GLU A 108 -9.59 -14.95 5.05
C GLU A 108 -8.19 -14.91 4.41
N ALA A 109 -7.66 -16.05 3.96
CA ALA A 109 -6.37 -16.12 3.29
C ALA A 109 -6.36 -15.35 1.96
N GLU A 110 -7.46 -15.35 1.21
CA GLU A 110 -7.61 -14.59 -0.04
C GLU A 110 -7.74 -13.09 0.24
N HIS A 111 -8.47 -12.69 1.28
CA HIS A 111 -8.49 -11.29 1.73
C HIS A 111 -7.11 -10.82 2.17
N ARG A 112 -6.37 -11.60 2.97
CA ARG A 112 -4.99 -11.29 3.37
C ARG A 112 -4.06 -11.15 2.16
N ALA A 113 -4.20 -12.02 1.14
CA ALA A 113 -3.42 -11.92 -0.08
C ALA A 113 -3.72 -10.63 -0.87
N ALA A 114 -4.99 -10.24 -0.96
CA ALA A 114 -5.39 -8.98 -1.61
C ALA A 114 -4.88 -7.75 -0.84
N ILE A 115 -4.90 -7.76 0.50
CA ILE A 115 -4.33 -6.70 1.33
C ILE A 115 -2.81 -6.62 1.14
N ALA A 116 -2.12 -7.77 1.11
CA ALA A 116 -0.67 -7.79 0.86
C ALA A 116 -0.33 -7.24 -0.54
N TYR A 117 -1.11 -7.59 -1.56
CA TYR A 117 -0.96 -7.05 -2.91
C TYR A 117 -1.15 -5.52 -2.94
N ALA A 118 -2.20 -5.01 -2.30
CA ALA A 118 -2.48 -3.58 -2.25
C ALA A 118 -1.42 -2.79 -1.47
N SER A 119 -0.81 -3.39 -0.46
CA SER A 119 0.15 -2.71 0.42
C SER A 119 1.46 -2.30 -0.26
N ASP A 120 1.81 -2.90 -1.42
CA ASP A 120 3.01 -2.54 -2.19
C ASP A 120 2.82 -1.32 -3.13
N TYR A 121 1.60 -0.79 -3.27
CA TYR A 121 1.38 0.33 -4.20
C TYR A 121 1.90 1.69 -3.72
N LEU A 122 1.99 1.92 -2.41
CA LEU A 122 2.12 3.25 -1.83
C LEU A 122 3.41 3.52 -1.02
N PRO A 123 4.27 2.54 -0.69
CA PRO A 123 5.36 2.73 0.27
C PRO A 123 6.34 3.84 -0.07
N LEU A 124 6.47 4.24 -1.35
CA LEU A 124 7.36 5.34 -1.76
C LEU A 124 6.79 6.73 -1.43
N GLU A 125 5.48 6.89 -1.30
CA GLU A 125 4.85 8.22 -1.19
C GLU A 125 5.33 9.08 -0.03
N PRO A 126 5.57 8.57 1.18
CA PRO A 126 6.13 9.37 2.26
C PRO A 126 7.47 10.01 1.93
N ALA A 127 8.35 9.28 1.21
CA ALA A 127 9.63 9.80 0.78
C ALA A 127 9.48 10.80 -0.38
N LEU A 128 8.60 10.54 -1.35
CA LEU A 128 8.29 11.50 -2.42
C LEU A 128 7.83 12.83 -1.81
N ARG A 129 6.89 12.81 -0.88
CA ARG A 129 6.38 14.01 -0.19
C ARG A 129 7.50 14.74 0.53
N ARG A 130 8.32 14.04 1.30
CA ARG A 130 9.43 14.63 2.05
C ARG A 130 10.43 15.36 1.16
N HIS A 131 10.67 14.83 -0.04
CA HIS A 131 11.66 15.37 -0.97
C HIS A 131 11.04 16.27 -2.06
N GLY A 132 9.74 16.60 -1.98
CA GLY A 132 9.05 17.43 -2.97
C GLY A 132 9.05 16.79 -4.36
N LYS A 133 8.82 15.48 -4.43
CA LYS A 133 8.81 14.67 -5.64
C LYS A 133 7.45 14.04 -5.90
N PHE A 134 7.28 13.46 -7.08
CA PHE A 134 6.04 12.82 -7.51
C PHE A 134 6.30 11.59 -8.38
N TRP A 135 5.30 10.73 -8.54
CA TRP A 135 5.46 9.42 -9.20
C TRP A 135 5.95 9.49 -10.65
N LEU A 136 5.43 10.44 -11.42
CA LEU A 136 5.81 10.63 -12.84
C LEU A 136 6.98 11.61 -13.00
N GLU A 137 7.76 11.86 -11.97
CA GLU A 137 8.95 12.72 -12.02
C GLU A 137 9.97 12.18 -13.03
N PRO A 138 10.39 12.97 -14.02
CA PRO A 138 11.41 12.53 -14.96
C PRO A 138 12.72 12.17 -14.25
N GLY A 139 13.25 10.98 -14.54
CA GLY A 139 14.51 10.49 -13.97
C GLY A 139 14.40 9.85 -12.59
N LEU A 140 13.22 9.85 -11.94
CA LEU A 140 12.98 9.08 -10.73
C LEU A 140 13.22 7.59 -11.00
N LYS A 141 14.07 6.96 -10.17
CA LYS A 141 14.28 5.51 -10.20
C LYS A 141 13.89 4.93 -8.85
N SER A 142 12.91 4.06 -8.87
CA SER A 142 12.40 3.36 -7.68
C SER A 142 12.17 1.88 -7.97
N ALA A 143 12.39 1.06 -6.97
CA ALA A 143 12.06 -0.35 -6.98
C ALA A 143 11.95 -0.85 -5.53
N SER A 144 11.05 -1.76 -5.26
CA SER A 144 10.97 -2.48 -3.98
C SER A 144 12.19 -3.38 -3.83
N LEU A 145 12.81 -3.40 -2.64
CA LEU A 145 13.95 -4.25 -2.32
C LEU A 145 13.54 -5.42 -1.42
N ASP A 146 12.64 -5.17 -0.50
CA ASP A 146 12.00 -6.16 0.35
C ASP A 146 10.55 -5.74 0.65
N HIS A 147 9.81 -6.61 1.31
CA HIS A 147 8.48 -6.33 1.85
C HIS A 147 8.21 -7.25 3.02
N ALA A 148 7.95 -6.70 4.19
CA ALA A 148 7.60 -7.43 5.39
C ALA A 148 6.21 -7.01 5.88
N MET A 149 5.39 -8.00 6.29
CA MET A 149 4.02 -7.75 6.72
C MET A 149 3.61 -8.67 7.86
N TRP A 150 2.93 -8.12 8.85
CA TRP A 150 2.35 -8.83 9.99
C TRP A 150 0.85 -8.57 10.05
N PHE A 151 0.06 -9.63 9.96
CA PHE A 151 -1.39 -9.56 10.13
C PHE A 151 -1.75 -9.74 11.60
N HIS A 152 -2.51 -8.83 12.14
CA HIS A 152 -2.91 -8.79 13.56
C HIS A 152 -4.36 -9.24 13.77
N ARG A 153 -5.25 -8.88 12.82
CA ARG A 153 -6.69 -9.19 12.89
C ARG A 153 -7.20 -9.56 11.51
N SER A 154 -8.30 -10.29 11.49
CA SER A 154 -9.04 -10.56 10.26
C SER A 154 -9.62 -9.26 9.72
N ALA A 155 -9.56 -9.10 8.41
CA ALA A 155 -10.19 -8.01 7.69
C ALA A 155 -10.58 -8.42 6.27
N ARG A 156 -11.55 -7.73 5.71
CA ARG A 156 -11.98 -7.90 4.34
C ARG A 156 -11.28 -6.87 3.45
N ALA A 157 -10.68 -7.31 2.36
CA ALA A 157 -10.04 -6.42 1.40
C ALA A 157 -11.05 -5.69 0.49
N ASP A 158 -12.28 -6.15 0.45
CA ASP A 158 -13.41 -5.53 -0.26
C ASP A 158 -14.23 -4.56 0.60
N GLU A 159 -13.73 -4.28 1.81
CA GLU A 159 -14.19 -3.19 2.69
C GLU A 159 -13.07 -2.15 2.83
N TRP A 160 -13.44 -0.90 3.14
CA TRP A 160 -12.45 0.16 3.26
C TRP A 160 -11.45 -0.07 4.39
N LEU A 161 -10.18 0.01 4.03
CA LEU A 161 -9.03 -0.05 4.93
C LEU A 161 -8.22 1.23 4.79
N LEU A 162 -7.81 1.83 5.90
CA LEU A 162 -6.93 3.00 5.92
C LEU A 162 -5.48 2.55 6.06
N TYR A 163 -4.65 2.91 5.09
CA TYR A 163 -3.21 2.69 5.13
C TYR A 163 -2.51 3.99 5.50
N VAL A 164 -1.89 4.02 6.67
CA VAL A 164 -1.10 5.13 7.19
C VAL A 164 0.36 4.75 7.07
N LEU A 165 1.11 5.52 6.32
CA LEU A 165 2.51 5.28 5.98
C LEU A 165 3.40 6.42 6.49
N ASP A 166 4.55 6.07 7.03
CA ASP A 166 5.61 7.00 7.42
C ASP A 166 6.95 6.54 6.81
N SER A 167 7.85 7.49 6.51
CA SER A 167 9.22 7.18 6.11
C SER A 167 10.20 7.71 7.16
N PRO A 168 10.70 6.85 8.06
CA PRO A 168 11.63 7.28 9.11
C PRO A 168 13.02 7.64 8.57
N SER A 169 13.41 7.14 7.40
CA SER A 169 14.75 7.36 6.87
C SER A 169 14.83 7.20 5.36
N ALA A 170 15.64 8.04 4.71
CA ALA A 170 16.10 7.85 3.36
C ALA A 170 17.58 8.27 3.27
N GLN A 171 18.46 7.37 2.78
CA GLN A 171 19.87 7.64 2.54
C GLN A 171 20.51 6.60 1.61
N GLY A 172 21.62 6.94 0.99
CA GLY A 172 22.37 6.00 0.15
C GLY A 172 21.59 5.46 -1.05
N GLY A 173 20.63 6.23 -1.58
CA GLY A 173 19.77 5.83 -2.70
C GLY A 173 18.68 4.83 -2.31
N ARG A 174 18.35 4.73 -1.03
CA ARG A 174 17.28 3.88 -0.48
C ARG A 174 16.43 4.67 0.51
N MET A 175 15.22 4.20 0.76
CA MET A 175 14.33 4.69 1.79
C MET A 175 13.64 3.52 2.50
N LEU A 176 13.23 3.72 3.73
CA LEU A 176 12.38 2.80 4.48
C LEU A 176 10.98 3.41 4.62
N ALA A 177 9.96 2.62 4.33
CA ALA A 177 8.59 2.89 4.72
C ALA A 177 8.16 1.98 5.86
N GLN A 178 7.34 2.51 6.75
CA GLN A 178 6.61 1.76 7.76
C GLN A 178 5.14 2.13 7.67
N GLY A 179 4.25 1.15 7.79
CA GLY A 179 2.84 1.40 7.62
C GLY A 179 1.95 0.62 8.57
N SER A 180 0.85 1.23 8.94
CA SER A 180 -0.24 0.63 9.73
C SER A 180 -1.50 0.62 8.89
N ILE A 181 -2.15 -0.55 8.80
CA ILE A 181 -3.43 -0.70 8.09
C ILE A 181 -4.52 -0.88 9.15
N PHE A 182 -5.54 -0.04 9.06
CA PHE A 182 -6.69 -0.05 9.96
C PHE A 182 -7.96 -0.41 9.19
N ASN A 183 -8.90 -1.11 9.83
CA ASN A 183 -10.25 -1.20 9.32
C ASN A 183 -11.03 0.09 9.63
N ARG A 184 -12.25 0.21 9.12
CA ARG A 184 -13.09 1.42 9.27
C ARG A 184 -13.51 1.69 10.73
N SER A 185 -13.48 0.69 11.60
CA SER A 185 -13.72 0.86 13.05
C SER A 185 -12.49 1.31 13.84
N GLY A 186 -11.34 1.48 13.18
CA GLY A 186 -10.09 1.94 13.81
C GLY A 186 -9.24 0.82 14.41
N GLU A 187 -9.56 -0.44 14.15
CA GLU A 187 -8.76 -1.56 14.61
C GLU A 187 -7.54 -1.79 13.70
N LEU A 188 -6.36 -1.95 14.30
CA LEU A 188 -5.15 -2.30 13.56
C LEU A 188 -5.26 -3.72 12.98
N VAL A 189 -5.27 -3.80 11.65
CA VAL A 189 -5.37 -5.04 10.88
C VAL A 189 -4.00 -5.62 10.56
N ALA A 190 -3.09 -4.78 10.08
CA ALA A 190 -1.76 -5.20 9.70
C ALA A 190 -0.72 -4.09 9.88
N THR A 191 0.54 -4.51 10.01
CA THR A 191 1.71 -3.63 9.96
C THR A 191 2.59 -4.03 8.79
N VAL A 192 3.18 -3.05 8.11
CA VAL A 192 4.02 -3.22 6.93
C VAL A 192 5.35 -2.51 7.15
N ALA A 193 6.43 -3.08 6.63
CA ALA A 193 7.71 -2.39 6.49
C ALA A 193 8.33 -2.76 5.14
N GLN A 194 8.89 -1.77 4.43
CA GLN A 194 9.44 -1.96 3.10
C GLN A 194 10.64 -1.05 2.85
N GLU A 195 11.78 -1.63 2.51
CA GLU A 195 12.90 -0.86 1.95
C GLU A 195 12.73 -0.76 0.43
N MET A 196 13.00 0.42 -0.11
CA MET A 196 12.91 0.70 -1.55
C MET A 196 14.16 1.41 -2.04
N MET A 197 14.56 1.11 -3.27
CA MET A 197 15.46 1.98 -4.01
C MET A 197 14.75 3.31 -4.27
N PHE A 198 15.43 4.40 -3.96
CA PHE A 198 14.94 5.76 -4.17
C PHE A 198 16.09 6.63 -4.66
N ARG A 199 16.12 6.88 -5.96
CA ARG A 199 17.17 7.67 -6.61
C ARG A 199 16.57 8.77 -7.45
N LEU A 200 17.03 9.96 -7.21
CA LEU A 200 16.70 11.16 -7.97
C LEU A 200 17.74 11.39 -9.06
N PRO A 201 17.38 12.12 -10.14
CA PRO A 201 18.32 12.48 -11.20
C PRO A 201 19.47 13.35 -10.70
#